data_60a79e780daa915ced407d84dd169f98
#
_entry.id   60a79e780daa915ced407d84dd169f98
#
_cell.length_a   1.000
_cell.length_b   1.000
_cell.length_c   1.000
_cell.angle_alpha   90.00
_cell.angle_beta   90.00
_cell.angle_gamma   90.00
#
_symmetry.space_group_name_H-M   'P 1'
#
loop_
_entity.id
_entity.type
_entity.pdbx_description
1 polymer ?
#
loop_
_entity_poly.entity_id
_entity_poly.type
_entity_poly.pdbx_seq_one_letter_code
_entity_poly.pdbx_strand_id
1 'polypeptide(L)'
;MNFEIKFVPAGTGAGVWDDPRGEQFVRQFMPAHREHGPMIGILHLGEVRPTPNILHNVIVPIGEDIRAGKYGNFAFVVTSEDNATRKVLRDLAAAQDLPIFVAASPTLLKEAEPVGALTAKDRETMDCVLRSGGTVTATQFAANLGIEQTTAGNRLIGLAKKGYLQRVERPHPAGDQFVDPRSVRFVS
;
A
#
# COMPACT_ATOMS: atom_id res chain seq x y z
N MET A 1 -12.06 -13.77 2.72
CA MET A 1 -11.27 -12.81 3.50
C MET A 1 -11.80 -11.43 3.14
N ASN A 2 -12.35 -10.70 4.10
CA ASN A 2 -12.90 -9.38 3.84
C ASN A 2 -11.82 -8.33 4.11
N PHE A 3 -11.40 -7.63 3.06
CA PHE A 3 -10.59 -6.43 3.17
C PHE A 3 -11.51 -5.22 3.17
N GLU A 4 -11.30 -4.29 4.07
CA GLU A 4 -11.93 -2.98 3.96
C GLU A 4 -11.15 -2.19 2.91
N ILE A 5 -11.83 -1.77 1.84
CA ILE A 5 -11.27 -0.92 0.80
C ILE A 5 -11.92 0.45 0.94
N LYS A 6 -11.11 1.46 1.24
CA LYS A 6 -11.56 2.85 1.23
C LYS A 6 -11.15 3.49 -0.09
N PHE A 7 -12.14 3.85 -0.88
CA PHE A 7 -11.95 4.53 -2.14
C PHE A 7 -12.22 6.02 -2.01
N VAL A 8 -11.24 6.84 -2.39
CA VAL A 8 -11.34 8.30 -2.37
C VAL A 8 -11.21 8.80 -3.81
N PRO A 9 -12.33 9.15 -4.48
CA PRO A 9 -12.24 9.76 -5.79
C PRO A 9 -11.77 11.20 -5.67
N ALA A 10 -10.73 11.57 -6.41
CA ALA A 10 -10.23 12.94 -6.47
C ALA A 10 -11.09 13.85 -7.36
N GLY A 11 -12.14 13.30 -7.99
CA GLY A 11 -12.79 13.89 -9.15
C GLY A 11 -13.89 14.92 -8.92
N THR A 12 -14.14 15.39 -7.70
CA THR A 12 -15.31 16.26 -7.46
C THR A 12 -15.02 17.75 -7.29
N GLY A 13 -13.82 18.19 -7.57
CA GLY A 13 -13.53 19.62 -7.57
C GLY A 13 -12.05 19.90 -7.76
N ALA A 14 -11.67 20.53 -8.86
CA ALA A 14 -10.32 21.01 -9.11
C ALA A 14 -9.76 21.84 -7.93
N GLY A 15 -10.64 22.54 -7.20
CA GLY A 15 -10.26 23.36 -6.05
C GLY A 15 -9.81 22.61 -4.78
N VAL A 16 -10.12 21.32 -4.64
CA VAL A 16 -9.68 20.53 -3.45
C VAL A 16 -8.17 20.28 -3.50
N TRP A 17 -7.61 20.14 -4.68
CA TRP A 17 -6.21 19.83 -4.89
C TRP A 17 -5.32 21.07 -4.97
N ASP A 18 -5.91 22.26 -5.09
CA ASP A 18 -5.21 23.55 -5.06
C ASP A 18 -5.17 24.18 -3.65
N ASP A 19 -5.78 23.52 -2.65
CA ASP A 19 -5.95 24.01 -1.29
C ASP A 19 -5.14 23.17 -0.29
N PRO A 20 -4.49 23.78 0.72
CA PRO A 20 -3.91 23.07 1.87
C PRO A 20 -4.88 22.11 2.60
N ARG A 21 -6.17 22.18 2.31
CA ARG A 21 -7.19 21.22 2.79
C ARG A 21 -7.17 19.84 2.13
N GLY A 22 -6.38 19.63 1.07
CA GLY A 22 -6.26 18.32 0.41
C GLY A 22 -5.80 17.22 1.36
N GLU A 23 -4.85 17.50 2.25
CA GLU A 23 -4.43 16.58 3.30
C GLU A 23 -5.59 16.24 4.25
N GLN A 24 -6.31 17.24 4.72
CA GLN A 24 -7.47 17.04 5.60
C GLN A 24 -8.57 16.21 4.93
N PHE A 25 -8.81 16.45 3.64
CA PHE A 25 -9.77 15.69 2.85
C PHE A 25 -9.38 14.21 2.78
N VAL A 26 -8.12 13.88 2.51
CA VAL A 26 -7.67 12.48 2.45
C VAL A 26 -7.64 11.85 3.84
N ARG A 27 -7.20 12.57 4.87
CA ARG A 27 -7.13 12.05 6.23
C ARG A 27 -8.47 11.62 6.81
N GLN A 28 -9.57 12.26 6.45
CA GLN A 28 -10.90 11.83 6.91
C GLN A 28 -11.30 10.42 6.44
N PHE A 29 -10.65 9.91 5.39
CA PHE A 29 -10.85 8.55 4.88
C PHE A 29 -9.84 7.55 5.45
N MET A 30 -8.83 8.02 6.20
CA MET A 30 -7.87 7.13 6.83
C MET A 30 -8.48 6.44 8.06
N PRO A 31 -8.01 5.24 8.44
CA PRO A 31 -8.49 4.57 9.63
C PRO A 31 -8.19 5.41 10.87
N ALA A 32 -9.19 5.57 11.75
CA ALA A 32 -9.04 6.36 12.97
C ALA A 32 -8.17 5.68 14.04
N HIS A 33 -8.07 4.35 14.01
CA HIS A 33 -7.36 3.54 15.02
C HIS A 33 -6.71 2.29 14.44
N ARG A 34 -5.72 1.76 15.16
CA ARG A 34 -4.95 0.53 14.82
C ARG A 34 -5.75 -0.77 14.89
N GLU A 35 -6.96 -0.75 15.42
CA GLU A 35 -7.75 -1.95 15.73
C GLU A 35 -8.51 -2.54 14.53
N HIS A 36 -8.38 -1.94 13.37
CA HIS A 36 -9.02 -2.45 12.17
C HIS A 36 -8.19 -3.57 11.54
N GLY A 37 -8.88 -4.57 11.01
CA GLY A 37 -8.28 -5.64 10.21
C GLY A 37 -7.51 -5.09 9.01
N PRO A 38 -7.02 -5.94 8.11
CA PRO A 38 -6.27 -5.51 6.94
C PRO A 38 -7.09 -4.57 6.07
N MET A 39 -6.54 -3.39 5.79
CA MET A 39 -7.22 -2.32 5.04
C MET A 39 -6.35 -1.83 3.89
N ILE A 40 -6.98 -1.53 2.76
CA ILE A 40 -6.34 -0.89 1.60
C ILE A 40 -7.03 0.44 1.34
N GLY A 41 -6.28 1.54 1.44
CA GLY A 41 -6.75 2.85 1.03
C GLY A 41 -6.35 3.12 -0.42
N ILE A 42 -7.30 3.50 -1.26
CA ILE A 42 -7.06 3.86 -2.65
C ILE A 42 -7.40 5.34 -2.85
N LEU A 43 -6.39 6.15 -3.13
CA LEU A 43 -6.57 7.51 -3.60
C LEU A 43 -6.56 7.50 -5.13
N HIS A 44 -7.73 7.75 -5.74
CA HIS A 44 -7.88 7.77 -7.19
C HIS A 44 -7.88 9.20 -7.72
N LEU A 45 -6.79 9.59 -8.36
CA LEU A 45 -6.64 10.91 -8.97
C LEU A 45 -7.34 11.00 -10.34
N GLY A 46 -7.61 9.87 -11.02
CA GLY A 46 -8.17 9.86 -12.37
C GLY A 46 -7.27 10.65 -13.33
N GLU A 47 -7.87 11.59 -14.06
CA GLU A 47 -7.20 12.51 -14.98
C GLU A 47 -6.68 13.79 -14.28
N VAL A 48 -6.95 13.96 -12.99
CA VAL A 48 -6.50 15.15 -12.24
C VAL A 48 -4.97 15.16 -12.21
N ARG A 49 -4.40 16.33 -12.49
CA ARG A 49 -2.96 16.59 -12.47
C ARG A 49 -2.63 17.54 -11.33
N PRO A 50 -2.50 17.03 -10.10
CA PRO A 50 -2.12 17.87 -8.97
C PRO A 50 -0.70 18.39 -9.16
N THR A 51 -0.45 19.58 -8.64
CA THR A 51 0.93 20.13 -8.64
C THR A 51 1.84 19.27 -7.76
N PRO A 52 3.17 19.26 -8.00
CA PRO A 52 4.11 18.56 -7.13
C PRO A 52 3.99 18.94 -5.64
N ASN A 53 3.73 20.23 -5.34
CA ASN A 53 3.53 20.70 -3.97
C ASN A 53 2.31 20.05 -3.30
N ILE A 54 1.21 19.91 -4.02
CA ILE A 54 0.00 19.28 -3.49
C ILE A 54 0.25 17.81 -3.22
N LEU A 55 0.87 17.11 -4.18
CA LEU A 55 1.27 15.71 -3.98
C LEU A 55 2.17 15.57 -2.75
N HIS A 56 3.14 16.47 -2.60
CA HIS A 56 4.01 16.49 -1.43
C HIS A 56 3.19 16.69 -0.14
N ASN A 57 2.33 17.68 -0.09
CA ASN A 57 1.57 18.04 1.12
C ASN A 57 0.52 17.00 1.53
N VAL A 58 0.07 16.18 0.59
CA VAL A 58 -0.92 15.11 0.87
C VAL A 58 -0.24 13.76 1.10
N ILE A 59 0.66 13.38 0.20
CA ILE A 59 1.22 12.02 0.18
C ILE A 59 2.29 11.83 1.25
N VAL A 60 3.15 12.85 1.47
CA VAL A 60 4.26 12.72 2.43
C VAL A 60 3.74 12.49 3.84
N PRO A 61 2.84 13.33 4.40
CA PRO A 61 2.34 13.11 5.77
C PRO A 61 1.65 11.75 5.95
N ILE A 62 0.90 11.30 4.93
CA ILE A 62 0.22 9.99 4.98
C ILE A 62 1.25 8.86 4.96
N GLY A 63 2.22 8.91 4.06
CA GLY A 63 3.28 7.91 3.96
C GLY A 63 4.14 7.84 5.22
N GLU A 64 4.44 8.97 5.83
CA GLU A 64 5.14 9.03 7.13
C GLU A 64 4.32 8.41 8.26
N ASP A 65 3.04 8.66 8.30
CA ASP A 65 2.13 8.07 9.29
C ASP A 65 2.01 6.54 9.11
N ILE A 66 1.99 6.05 7.85
CA ILE A 66 2.04 4.60 7.56
C ILE A 66 3.37 4.02 8.05
N ARG A 67 4.49 4.65 7.69
CA ARG A 67 5.84 4.24 8.14
C ARG A 67 5.97 4.22 9.65
N ALA A 68 5.36 5.18 10.34
CA ALA A 68 5.27 5.23 11.79
C ALA A 68 4.30 4.20 12.40
N GLY A 69 3.57 3.46 11.57
CA GLY A 69 2.61 2.44 11.99
C GLY A 69 1.34 3.01 12.63
N LYS A 70 1.00 4.28 12.38
CA LYS A 70 -0.20 4.91 12.98
C LYS A 70 -1.50 4.25 12.56
N TYR A 71 -1.55 3.73 11.34
CA TYR A 71 -2.76 3.09 10.80
C TYR A 71 -2.76 1.57 10.93
N GLY A 72 -1.74 0.99 11.58
CA GLY A 72 -1.66 -0.45 11.79
C GLY A 72 -1.46 -1.21 10.46
N ASN A 73 -2.37 -2.13 10.20
CA ASN A 73 -2.32 -3.04 9.04
C ASN A 73 -2.94 -2.38 7.79
N PHE A 74 -2.32 -1.31 7.31
CA PHE A 74 -2.83 -0.45 6.24
C PHE A 74 -1.87 -0.41 5.06
N ALA A 75 -2.39 -0.57 3.83
CA ALA A 75 -1.66 -0.32 2.59
C ALA A 75 -2.27 0.86 1.85
N PHE A 76 -1.43 1.72 1.29
CA PHE A 76 -1.87 2.91 0.57
C PHE A 76 -1.52 2.83 -0.90
N VAL A 77 -2.54 2.94 -1.74
CA VAL A 77 -2.43 2.93 -3.19
C VAL A 77 -2.85 4.28 -3.74
N VAL A 78 -2.01 4.88 -4.57
CA VAL A 78 -2.34 6.09 -5.32
C VAL A 78 -2.44 5.74 -6.79
N THR A 79 -3.56 6.06 -7.42
CA THR A 79 -3.78 5.77 -8.83
C THR A 79 -3.99 7.05 -9.62
N SER A 80 -3.40 7.11 -10.82
CA SER A 80 -3.58 8.22 -11.76
C SER A 80 -3.45 7.70 -13.20
N GLU A 81 -4.31 8.15 -14.08
CA GLU A 81 -4.22 7.84 -15.50
C GLU A 81 -3.08 8.61 -16.17
N ASP A 82 -2.74 9.78 -15.63
CA ASP A 82 -1.63 10.59 -16.15
C ASP A 82 -0.26 10.02 -15.78
N ASN A 83 0.54 9.69 -16.81
CA ASN A 83 1.86 9.10 -16.61
C ASN A 83 2.86 10.05 -15.95
N ALA A 84 2.76 11.35 -16.21
CA ALA A 84 3.62 12.35 -15.59
C ALA A 84 3.37 12.44 -14.08
N THR A 85 2.11 12.42 -13.66
CA THR A 85 1.70 12.37 -12.26
C THR A 85 2.24 11.11 -11.58
N ARG A 86 2.11 9.93 -12.23
CA ARG A 86 2.68 8.68 -11.67
C ARG A 86 4.19 8.75 -11.51
N LYS A 87 4.90 9.37 -12.46
CA LYS A 87 6.35 9.58 -12.34
C LYS A 87 6.68 10.44 -11.12
N VAL A 88 6.00 11.57 -10.95
CA VAL A 88 6.20 12.45 -9.79
C VAL A 88 5.92 11.72 -8.47
N LEU A 89 4.86 10.91 -8.40
CA LEU A 89 4.55 10.10 -7.23
C LEU A 89 5.65 9.10 -6.90
N ARG A 90 6.22 8.42 -7.90
CA ARG A 90 7.33 7.48 -7.70
C ARG A 90 8.58 8.20 -7.20
N ASP A 91 8.95 9.29 -7.87
CA ASP A 91 10.13 10.07 -7.52
C ASP A 91 10.00 10.64 -6.09
N LEU A 92 8.84 11.16 -5.73
CA LEU A 92 8.53 11.66 -4.39
C LEU A 92 8.62 10.56 -3.34
N ALA A 93 7.93 9.43 -3.57
CA ALA A 93 7.90 8.33 -2.63
C ALA A 93 9.29 7.69 -2.45
N ALA A 94 10.07 7.57 -3.52
CA ALA A 94 11.44 7.07 -3.45
C ALA A 94 12.36 8.03 -2.68
N ALA A 95 12.25 9.34 -2.91
CA ALA A 95 13.07 10.35 -2.24
C ALA A 95 12.78 10.46 -0.74
N GLN A 96 11.56 10.18 -0.30
CA GLN A 96 11.09 10.30 1.08
C GLN A 96 10.90 8.93 1.77
N ASP A 97 11.28 7.83 1.12
CA ASP A 97 11.10 6.47 1.63
C ASP A 97 9.65 6.14 2.05
N LEU A 98 8.67 6.62 1.29
CA LEU A 98 7.25 6.44 1.61
C LEU A 98 6.75 5.09 1.12
N PRO A 99 6.12 4.27 1.98
CA PRO A 99 5.59 2.97 1.61
C PRO A 99 4.22 3.12 0.91
N ILE A 100 4.24 3.38 -0.38
CA ILE A 100 3.03 3.50 -1.19
C ILE A 100 3.08 2.59 -2.42
N PHE A 101 1.92 2.32 -2.99
CA PHE A 101 1.77 1.68 -4.29
C PHE A 101 1.28 2.70 -5.30
N VAL A 102 1.84 2.68 -6.50
CA VAL A 102 1.43 3.56 -7.61
C VAL A 102 0.92 2.73 -8.76
N ALA A 103 -0.31 3.01 -9.23
CA ALA A 103 -0.94 2.32 -10.35
C ALA A 103 -1.61 3.29 -11.33
N ALA A 104 -1.96 2.79 -12.52
CA ALA A 104 -2.69 3.58 -13.51
C ALA A 104 -4.17 3.71 -13.15
N SER A 105 -4.78 2.66 -12.60
CA SER A 105 -6.20 2.61 -12.31
C SER A 105 -6.47 1.74 -11.07
N PRO A 106 -7.55 1.97 -10.34
CA PRO A 106 -7.99 1.10 -9.24
C PRO A 106 -8.27 -0.34 -9.67
N THR A 107 -8.66 -0.55 -10.91
CA THR A 107 -8.94 -1.90 -11.46
C THR A 107 -7.66 -2.66 -11.82
N LEU A 108 -6.51 -1.98 -11.90
CA LEU A 108 -5.20 -2.53 -12.26
C LEU A 108 -4.26 -2.66 -11.06
N LEU A 109 -4.78 -2.97 -9.87
CA LEU A 109 -3.96 -3.11 -8.66
C LEU A 109 -2.85 -4.15 -8.80
N LYS A 110 -3.04 -5.18 -9.61
CA LYS A 110 -1.99 -6.19 -9.89
C LYS A 110 -0.73 -5.58 -10.50
N GLU A 111 -0.88 -4.48 -11.23
CA GLU A 111 0.20 -3.76 -11.88
C GLU A 111 0.76 -2.63 -11.01
N ALA A 112 0.21 -2.46 -9.80
CA ALA A 112 0.67 -1.43 -8.90
C ALA A 112 2.13 -1.65 -8.52
N GLU A 113 2.93 -0.60 -8.68
CA GLU A 113 4.34 -0.61 -8.35
C GLU A 113 4.52 -0.21 -6.88
N PRO A 114 5.14 -1.07 -6.04
CA PRO A 114 5.51 -0.68 -4.69
C PRO A 114 6.72 0.26 -4.74
N VAL A 115 6.61 1.41 -4.10
CA VAL A 115 7.63 2.48 -4.08
C VAL A 115 8.04 2.79 -2.65
N GLY A 116 9.25 3.33 -2.46
CA GLY A 116 9.84 3.69 -1.17
C GLY A 116 11.07 2.82 -0.84
N ALA A 117 11.42 2.72 0.43
CA ALA A 117 12.62 2.01 0.92
C ALA A 117 12.51 0.49 0.82
N LEU A 118 12.55 -0.02 -0.41
CA LEU A 118 12.54 -1.46 -0.70
C LEU A 118 13.92 -1.93 -1.12
N THR A 119 14.51 -2.81 -0.31
CA THR A 119 15.73 -3.54 -0.69
C THR A 119 15.44 -4.57 -1.80
N ALA A 120 16.48 -5.06 -2.48
CA ALA A 120 16.33 -6.14 -3.44
C ALA A 120 15.66 -7.38 -2.81
N LYS A 121 15.97 -7.67 -1.55
CA LYS A 121 15.38 -8.77 -0.77
C LYS A 121 13.91 -8.54 -0.45
N ASP A 122 13.50 -7.28 -0.19
CA ASP A 122 12.09 -6.93 0.00
C ASP A 122 11.28 -7.16 -1.29
N ARG A 123 11.82 -6.72 -2.43
CA ARG A 123 11.21 -6.94 -3.76
C ARG A 123 11.07 -8.42 -4.09
N GLU A 124 12.14 -9.20 -3.90
CA GLU A 124 12.11 -10.67 -4.07
C GLU A 124 11.00 -11.31 -3.21
N THR A 125 10.86 -10.86 -1.96
CA THR A 125 9.84 -11.36 -1.03
C THR A 125 8.44 -11.04 -1.54
N MET A 126 8.18 -9.80 -1.94
CA MET A 126 6.88 -9.38 -2.49
C MET A 126 6.54 -10.13 -3.79
N ASP A 127 7.50 -10.29 -4.69
CA ASP A 127 7.30 -11.02 -5.95
C ASP A 127 7.00 -12.50 -5.71
N CYS A 128 7.64 -13.11 -4.72
CA CYS A 128 7.34 -14.48 -4.32
C CYS A 128 5.91 -14.60 -3.76
N VAL A 129 5.49 -13.67 -2.90
CA VAL A 129 4.11 -13.64 -2.38
C VAL A 129 3.12 -13.50 -3.52
N LEU A 130 3.36 -12.58 -4.44
CA LEU A 130 2.45 -12.33 -5.56
C LEU A 130 2.34 -13.55 -6.49
N ARG A 131 3.47 -14.20 -6.82
CA ARG A 131 3.49 -15.44 -7.63
C ARG A 131 2.79 -16.60 -6.93
N SER A 132 2.75 -16.63 -5.62
CA SER A 132 2.04 -17.63 -4.82
C SER A 132 0.52 -17.38 -4.72
N GLY A 133 -0.03 -16.56 -5.60
CA GLY A 133 -1.45 -16.18 -5.57
C GLY A 133 -1.76 -15.00 -4.66
N GLY A 134 -0.73 -14.27 -4.24
CA GLY A 134 -0.86 -13.04 -3.44
C GLY A 134 -1.08 -13.27 -1.94
N THR A 135 -1.10 -14.51 -1.48
CA THR A 135 -1.29 -14.85 -0.06
C THR A 135 -0.40 -16.02 0.34
N VAL A 136 0.35 -15.87 1.42
CA VAL A 136 1.22 -16.91 1.96
C VAL A 136 1.21 -16.94 3.49
N THR A 137 1.51 -18.12 4.06
CA THR A 137 1.99 -18.26 5.45
C THR A 137 3.50 -18.25 5.49
N ALA A 138 4.12 -18.08 6.67
CA ALA A 138 5.57 -18.16 6.82
C ALA A 138 6.11 -19.55 6.39
N THR A 139 5.36 -20.61 6.66
CA THR A 139 5.72 -21.99 6.26
C THR A 139 5.73 -22.15 4.74
N GLN A 140 4.68 -21.67 4.06
CA GLN A 140 4.60 -21.73 2.59
C GLN A 140 5.70 -20.90 1.93
N PHE A 141 5.94 -19.70 2.46
CA PHE A 141 6.98 -18.81 1.94
C PHE A 141 8.38 -19.42 2.14
N ALA A 142 8.64 -20.04 3.30
CA ALA A 142 9.88 -20.75 3.59
C ALA A 142 10.13 -21.88 2.58
N ALA A 143 9.10 -22.70 2.32
CA ALA A 143 9.16 -23.79 1.33
C ALA A 143 9.43 -23.27 -0.08
N ASN A 144 8.77 -22.17 -0.50
CA ASN A 144 8.93 -21.60 -1.84
C ASN A 144 10.35 -21.07 -2.11
N LEU A 145 11.05 -20.59 -1.07
CA LEU A 145 12.40 -20.03 -1.20
C LEU A 145 13.51 -20.94 -0.70
N GLY A 146 13.18 -22.09 -0.11
CA GLY A 146 14.19 -22.99 0.49
C GLY A 146 14.92 -22.37 1.66
N ILE A 147 14.24 -21.57 2.50
CA ILE A 147 14.82 -20.91 3.67
C ILE A 147 14.15 -21.38 4.96
N GLU A 148 14.76 -21.08 6.10
CA GLU A 148 14.17 -21.40 7.40
C GLU A 148 12.87 -20.61 7.65
N GLN A 149 11.91 -21.25 8.33
CA GLN A 149 10.60 -20.65 8.64
C GLN A 149 10.73 -19.38 9.48
N THR A 150 11.66 -19.32 10.43
CA THR A 150 11.93 -18.12 11.23
C THR A 150 12.41 -16.96 10.37
N THR A 151 13.32 -17.23 9.44
CA THR A 151 13.79 -16.22 8.46
C THR A 151 12.66 -15.76 7.56
N ALA A 152 11.82 -16.68 7.08
CA ALA A 152 10.64 -16.39 6.29
C ALA A 152 9.66 -15.48 7.04
N GLY A 153 9.32 -15.85 8.28
CA GLY A 153 8.44 -15.05 9.15
C GLY A 153 8.96 -13.63 9.36
N ASN A 154 10.26 -13.48 9.67
CA ASN A 154 10.85 -12.16 9.87
C ASN A 154 10.81 -11.27 8.63
N ARG A 155 11.04 -11.84 7.43
CA ARG A 155 10.91 -11.09 6.16
C ARG A 155 9.47 -10.59 5.94
N LEU A 156 8.49 -11.47 6.11
CA LEU A 156 7.07 -11.15 5.91
C LEU A 156 6.58 -10.11 6.94
N ILE A 157 6.91 -10.29 8.21
CA ILE A 157 6.58 -9.34 9.28
C ILE A 157 7.27 -7.98 9.02
N GLY A 158 8.51 -7.99 8.56
CA GLY A 158 9.23 -6.77 8.22
C GLY A 158 8.51 -5.96 7.14
N LEU A 159 8.04 -6.62 6.06
CA LEU A 159 7.28 -5.97 4.99
C LEU A 159 5.89 -5.53 5.45
N ALA A 160 5.22 -6.29 6.32
CA ALA A 160 3.94 -5.90 6.88
C ALA A 160 4.07 -4.65 7.77
N LYS A 161 5.12 -4.57 8.59
CA LYS A 161 5.41 -3.38 9.41
C LYS A 161 5.74 -2.15 8.56
N LYS A 162 6.33 -2.36 7.38
CA LYS A 162 6.60 -1.28 6.41
C LYS A 162 5.36 -0.86 5.60
N GLY A 163 4.22 -1.53 5.72
CA GLY A 163 3.00 -1.22 4.95
C GLY A 163 2.93 -1.84 3.55
N TYR A 164 3.86 -2.73 3.17
CA TYR A 164 3.88 -3.37 1.86
C TYR A 164 3.13 -4.70 1.79
N LEU A 165 2.92 -5.36 2.93
CA LEU A 165 2.06 -6.53 3.06
C LEU A 165 1.00 -6.28 4.12
N GLN A 166 -0.11 -7.00 3.99
CA GLN A 166 -1.16 -7.03 5.01
C GLN A 166 -1.01 -8.31 5.82
N ARG A 167 -0.94 -8.20 7.16
CA ARG A 167 -0.90 -9.34 8.07
C ARG A 167 -2.30 -9.67 8.54
N VAL A 168 -2.74 -10.88 8.29
CA VAL A 168 -4.02 -11.42 8.78
C VAL A 168 -3.74 -12.43 9.85
N GLU A 169 -4.00 -12.06 11.08
CA GLU A 169 -3.86 -12.96 12.22
C GLU A 169 -4.86 -14.09 12.12
N ARG A 170 -4.41 -15.31 12.36
CA ARG A 170 -5.24 -16.50 12.37
C ARG A 170 -4.98 -17.32 13.65
N PRO A 171 -6.02 -18.01 14.17
CA PRO A 171 -5.81 -18.87 15.31
C PRO A 171 -4.82 -19.99 14.98
N HIS A 172 -3.93 -20.26 15.95
CA HIS A 172 -3.00 -21.41 15.91
C HIS A 172 -3.82 -22.72 15.70
N PRO A 173 -3.38 -23.67 14.85
CA PRO A 173 -2.03 -23.80 14.28
C PRO A 173 -1.86 -23.26 12.86
N ALA A 174 -2.86 -22.63 12.28
CA ALA A 174 -2.81 -22.18 10.88
C ALA A 174 -1.72 -21.12 10.60
N GLY A 175 -1.32 -20.36 11.64
CA GLY A 175 -0.36 -19.26 11.53
C GLY A 175 -0.91 -18.06 10.77
N ASP A 176 -0.25 -16.93 10.91
CA ASP A 176 -0.62 -15.70 10.23
C ASP A 176 -0.51 -15.82 8.71
N GLN A 177 -1.41 -15.17 8.01
CA GLN A 177 -1.33 -14.99 6.57
C GLN A 177 -0.82 -13.59 6.24
N PHE A 178 0.01 -13.54 5.20
CA PHE A 178 0.52 -12.30 4.64
C PHE A 178 -0.03 -12.16 3.21
N VAL A 179 -0.64 -11.02 2.94
CA VAL A 179 -1.36 -10.75 1.70
C VAL A 179 -0.72 -9.57 1.00
N ASP A 180 -0.43 -9.72 -0.28
CA ASP A 180 0.00 -8.62 -1.13
C ASP A 180 -1.23 -7.80 -1.54
N PRO A 181 -1.29 -6.48 -1.26
CA PRO A 181 -2.40 -5.63 -1.64
C PRO A 181 -2.75 -5.69 -3.13
N ARG A 182 -1.75 -5.97 -3.99
CA ARG A 182 -1.93 -6.12 -5.44
C ARG A 182 -2.78 -7.32 -5.84
N SER A 183 -2.91 -8.32 -4.96
CA SER A 183 -3.73 -9.50 -5.22
C SER A 183 -5.22 -9.31 -4.91
N VAL A 184 -5.56 -8.23 -4.22
CA VAL A 184 -6.94 -7.94 -3.83
C VAL A 184 -7.70 -7.37 -5.02
N ARG A 185 -8.88 -7.94 -5.30
CA ARG A 185 -9.76 -7.43 -6.36
C ARG A 185 -10.59 -6.28 -5.82
N PHE A 186 -10.49 -5.15 -6.48
CA PHE A 186 -11.39 -4.04 -6.30
C PHE A 186 -12.62 -4.24 -7.20
N VAL A 187 -13.79 -4.30 -6.59
CA VAL A 187 -15.08 -4.30 -7.30
C VAL A 187 -15.75 -2.98 -6.94
N SER A 188 -15.77 -2.07 -7.89
CA SER A 188 -16.44 -0.76 -7.78
C SER A 188 -17.94 -0.90 -7.80
#